data_b9d9d1c6cc0bde88e91b4b6acb010de3
#
_entry.id   b9d9d1c6cc0bde88e91b4b6acb010de3
#
_cell.length_a   1.000
_cell.length_b   1.000
_cell.length_c   1.000
_cell.angle_alpha   90.00
_cell.angle_beta   90.00
_cell.angle_gamma   90.00
#
_symmetry.space_group_name_H-M   'P 1'
#
loop_
_entity.id
_entity.type
_entity.pdbx_description
1 polymer ?
#
loop_
_entity_poly.entity_id
_entity_poly.type
_entity_poly.pdbx_seq_one_letter_code
_entity_poly.pdbx_strand_id
1 'polypeptide(L)'
;MAKPLVETKAKVGVFSIALQAYLPQFPQLVPEFEAQYEAFKKTLPDTIEIIDGGMVTTKEQSMAAGDKFRAADVDLVILQMLTYCTSYNMLPAVRDLDVPVVIVNLQKKLAPDYAKTDIPTWLGELYACGAIGEMVADLNRAGKRSAVITGVVEGGDPACQAEIEDWCRAAQVRRRFRDTNIAQIGRPYPGMMDLYNDETNLYHRMFVYTKQFDWEKMWAIADNITDEAAIRAKAEDILATFDIEGGGTIEKVWDMAKYVVAFEQWVKDEKLGMIASHYDGFAQGVAGKLDSMLIPAFSMLIKQHTACAVEGDMKVAMAMSILKTISGTGTLAEMYSIDFPKDICIIGHSGSGDFDISQAKKPTMKIVPVFHGKAGGGYLTQFYPPTGPVTYLAITQDKNGVFKFVVAEGVNEDGEIFTFGDTNMRTKFSLSCREFVNKWSEAGPTHHMAAAVGHHIDTILKVAKIFNIECDVVCR
;
A
#
# COMPACT_ATOMS: atom_id res chain seq x y z
N MET A 1 13.23 5.50 -6.20
CA MET A 1 11.85 6.03 -6.07
C MET A 1 11.89 7.47 -5.58
N ALA A 2 10.97 8.32 -6.02
CA ALA A 2 10.82 9.67 -5.49
C ALA A 2 10.40 9.61 -4.00
N LYS A 3 10.78 10.64 -3.22
CA LYS A 3 10.32 10.73 -1.83
C LYS A 3 8.84 11.12 -1.77
N PRO A 4 8.07 10.56 -0.82
CA PRO A 4 6.70 11.00 -0.57
C PRO A 4 6.64 12.49 -0.20
N LEU A 5 5.61 13.20 -0.69
CA LEU A 5 5.34 14.60 -0.26
C LEU A 5 4.96 14.68 1.22
N VAL A 6 4.26 13.66 1.71
CA VAL A 6 3.94 13.47 3.13
C VAL A 6 4.58 12.17 3.58
N GLU A 7 5.64 12.29 4.37
CA GLU A 7 6.33 11.13 4.92
C GLU A 7 5.54 10.53 6.07
N THR A 8 5.46 9.21 6.10
CA THR A 8 4.86 8.44 7.19
C THR A 8 5.75 7.25 7.51
N LYS A 9 5.81 6.84 8.77
CA LYS A 9 6.65 5.73 9.21
C LYS A 9 5.85 4.83 10.15
N ALA A 10 5.63 3.57 9.74
CA ALA A 10 4.89 2.60 10.54
C ALA A 10 5.54 2.42 11.91
N LYS A 11 4.73 2.39 12.95
CA LYS A 11 5.16 2.10 14.32
C LYS A 11 4.92 0.64 14.61
N VAL A 12 6.00 -0.09 14.86
CA VAL A 12 5.93 -1.54 15.10
C VAL A 12 6.36 -1.82 16.54
N GLY A 13 5.45 -2.36 17.34
CA GLY A 13 5.77 -2.86 18.66
C GLY A 13 6.62 -4.12 18.53
N VAL A 14 7.80 -4.14 19.13
CA VAL A 14 8.70 -5.30 19.06
C VAL A 14 9.05 -5.71 20.48
N PHE A 15 8.87 -6.99 20.80
CA PHE A 15 9.30 -7.56 22.08
C PHE A 15 9.68 -9.03 21.89
N SER A 16 10.42 -9.55 22.85
CA SER A 16 10.77 -10.97 22.90
C SER A 16 10.28 -11.60 24.18
N ILE A 17 10.08 -12.91 24.21
CA ILE A 17 9.66 -13.63 25.41
C ILE A 17 10.60 -14.82 25.72
N ALA A 18 10.82 -15.03 27.02
CA ALA A 18 11.53 -16.18 27.55
C ALA A 18 10.90 -16.62 28.89
N LEU A 19 11.04 -17.89 29.25
CA LEU A 19 10.49 -18.41 30.49
C LEU A 19 11.37 -18.04 31.68
N GLN A 20 10.81 -17.27 32.62
CA GLN A 20 11.50 -16.86 33.84
C GLN A 20 12.13 -18.02 34.64
N ALA A 21 11.46 -19.18 34.66
CA ALA A 21 11.95 -20.34 35.42
C ALA A 21 13.28 -20.91 34.90
N TYR A 22 13.63 -20.71 33.64
CA TYR A 22 14.90 -21.15 33.09
C TYR A 22 16.08 -20.28 33.46
N LEU A 23 15.87 -18.98 33.70
CA LEU A 23 16.95 -18.03 33.88
C LEU A 23 17.79 -18.26 35.17
N PRO A 24 17.20 -18.60 36.35
CA PRO A 24 18.01 -18.98 37.50
C PRO A 24 18.72 -20.31 37.35
N GLN A 25 18.15 -21.25 36.56
CA GLN A 25 18.75 -22.57 36.31
C GLN A 25 19.92 -22.50 35.34
N PHE A 26 19.82 -21.59 34.33
CA PHE A 26 20.80 -21.42 33.26
C PHE A 26 21.13 -19.94 33.09
N PRO A 27 21.83 -19.29 34.06
CA PRO A 27 22.04 -17.84 34.05
C PRO A 27 22.83 -17.34 32.84
N GLN A 28 23.59 -18.19 32.19
CA GLN A 28 24.31 -17.88 30.92
C GLN A 28 23.37 -17.55 29.76
N LEU A 29 22.10 -17.98 29.81
CA LEU A 29 21.12 -17.69 28.75
C LEU A 29 20.65 -16.24 28.75
N VAL A 30 20.75 -15.51 29.88
CA VAL A 30 20.27 -14.12 29.97
C VAL A 30 21.01 -13.22 28.97
N PRO A 31 22.35 -13.08 29.05
CA PRO A 31 23.07 -12.25 28.09
C PRO A 31 22.98 -12.77 26.64
N GLU A 32 22.80 -14.07 26.47
CA GLU A 32 22.60 -14.65 25.14
C GLU A 32 21.26 -14.23 24.53
N PHE A 33 20.18 -14.30 25.28
CA PHE A 33 18.84 -13.88 24.83
C PHE A 33 18.76 -12.38 24.56
N GLU A 34 19.39 -11.57 25.42
CA GLU A 34 19.51 -10.13 25.20
C GLU A 34 20.25 -9.83 23.90
N ALA A 35 21.37 -10.52 23.66
CA ALA A 35 22.14 -10.35 22.41
C ALA A 35 21.34 -10.80 21.17
N GLN A 36 20.59 -11.90 21.26
CA GLN A 36 19.71 -12.37 20.18
C GLN A 36 18.59 -11.36 19.86
N TYR A 37 17.98 -10.78 20.89
CA TYR A 37 16.94 -9.76 20.72
C TYR A 37 17.50 -8.49 20.07
N GLU A 38 18.64 -8.00 20.56
CA GLU A 38 19.31 -6.84 19.96
C GLU A 38 19.73 -7.08 18.50
N ALA A 39 20.19 -8.28 18.19
CA ALA A 39 20.52 -8.68 16.82
C ALA A 39 19.27 -8.73 15.93
N PHE A 40 18.17 -9.30 16.43
CA PHE A 40 16.90 -9.36 15.71
C PHE A 40 16.37 -7.96 15.37
N LYS A 41 16.36 -7.02 16.32
CA LYS A 41 15.90 -5.64 16.04
C LYS A 41 16.69 -4.99 14.90
N LYS A 42 17.99 -5.32 14.74
CA LYS A 42 18.82 -4.79 13.66
C LYS A 42 18.52 -5.38 12.28
N THR A 43 17.79 -6.51 12.20
CA THR A 43 17.36 -7.10 10.94
C THR A 43 16.06 -6.47 10.41
N LEU A 44 15.33 -5.73 11.27
CA LEU A 44 14.10 -5.06 10.86
C LEU A 44 14.40 -3.89 9.93
N PRO A 45 13.54 -3.62 8.92
CA PRO A 45 13.78 -2.57 7.96
C PRO A 45 13.80 -1.18 8.60
N ASP A 46 14.62 -0.27 8.08
CA ASP A 46 14.73 1.13 8.53
C ASP A 46 13.48 1.98 8.19
N THR A 47 12.61 1.44 7.36
CA THR A 47 11.32 2.03 6.98
C THR A 47 10.29 2.06 8.10
N ILE A 48 10.52 1.36 9.22
CA ILE A 48 9.65 1.36 10.39
C ILE A 48 10.27 2.09 11.59
N GLU A 49 9.42 2.56 12.50
CA GLU A 49 9.79 3.01 13.85
C GLU A 49 9.55 1.85 14.83
N ILE A 50 10.61 1.37 15.48
CA ILE A 50 10.52 0.31 16.48
C ILE A 50 10.10 0.92 17.81
N ILE A 51 8.98 0.44 18.34
CA ILE A 51 8.56 0.69 19.74
C ILE A 51 9.01 -0.51 20.55
N ASP A 52 10.12 -0.34 21.28
CA ASP A 52 10.81 -1.44 21.98
C ASP A 52 10.09 -1.82 23.29
N GLY A 53 9.52 -3.03 23.32
CA GLY A 53 8.90 -3.65 24.48
C GLY A 53 9.87 -4.38 25.39
N GLY A 54 11.10 -4.66 24.90
CA GLY A 54 12.15 -5.36 25.65
C GLY A 54 11.98 -6.89 25.67
N MET A 55 12.86 -7.54 26.41
CA MET A 55 12.75 -8.97 26.73
C MET A 55 11.80 -9.16 27.90
N VAL A 56 10.72 -9.89 27.69
CA VAL A 56 9.62 -10.12 28.63
C VAL A 56 9.73 -11.52 29.22
N THR A 57 9.81 -11.62 30.54
CA THR A 57 9.86 -12.88 31.27
C THR A 57 8.78 -12.94 32.37
N THR A 58 8.12 -11.82 32.66
CA THR A 58 7.06 -11.73 33.67
C THR A 58 5.82 -11.02 33.10
N LYS A 59 4.68 -11.23 33.77
CA LYS A 59 3.43 -10.55 33.46
C LYS A 59 3.55 -9.02 33.51
N GLU A 60 4.24 -8.51 34.52
CA GLU A 60 4.41 -7.08 34.74
C GLU A 60 5.19 -6.41 33.61
N GLN A 61 6.25 -7.07 33.13
CA GLN A 61 6.99 -6.62 31.93
C GLN A 61 6.10 -6.65 30.69
N SER A 62 5.28 -7.70 30.52
CA SER A 62 4.31 -7.81 29.44
C SER A 62 3.30 -6.65 29.44
N MET A 63 2.75 -6.33 30.62
CA MET A 63 1.84 -5.18 30.77
C MET A 63 2.54 -3.86 30.43
N ALA A 64 3.77 -3.65 30.89
CA ALA A 64 4.54 -2.44 30.59
C ALA A 64 4.85 -2.30 29.09
N ALA A 65 5.15 -3.41 28.38
CA ALA A 65 5.29 -3.41 26.93
C ALA A 65 3.97 -3.02 26.24
N GLY A 66 2.84 -3.58 26.67
CA GLY A 66 1.52 -3.23 26.16
C GLY A 66 1.15 -1.76 26.35
N ASP A 67 1.50 -1.17 27.50
CA ASP A 67 1.30 0.25 27.75
C ASP A 67 2.09 1.14 26.79
N LYS A 68 3.36 0.78 26.52
CA LYS A 68 4.17 1.48 25.50
C LYS A 68 3.55 1.38 24.12
N PHE A 69 3.13 0.18 23.71
CA PHE A 69 2.54 -0.07 22.37
C PHE A 69 1.25 0.71 22.19
N ARG A 70 0.39 0.73 23.21
CA ARG A 70 -0.86 1.50 23.20
C ARG A 70 -0.59 3.01 23.12
N ALA A 71 0.33 3.52 23.95
CA ALA A 71 0.67 4.94 23.96
C ALA A 71 1.28 5.42 22.64
N ALA A 72 2.05 4.57 21.97
CA ALA A 72 2.64 4.86 20.66
C ALA A 72 1.64 4.67 19.51
N ASP A 73 0.49 4.01 19.75
CA ASP A 73 -0.48 3.66 18.73
C ASP A 73 0.16 2.86 17.57
N VAL A 74 0.67 1.67 17.90
CA VAL A 74 1.39 0.82 16.95
C VAL A 74 0.49 0.28 15.84
N ASP A 75 1.08 -0.01 14.68
CA ASP A 75 0.39 -0.55 13.50
C ASP A 75 0.48 -2.07 13.39
N LEU A 76 1.44 -2.65 14.09
CA LEU A 76 1.77 -4.07 14.09
C LEU A 76 2.49 -4.39 15.39
N VAL A 77 2.39 -5.62 15.85
CA VAL A 77 3.26 -6.15 16.91
C VAL A 77 4.05 -7.35 16.36
N ILE A 78 5.35 -7.33 16.56
CA ILE A 78 6.25 -8.45 16.28
C ILE A 78 6.74 -9.03 17.62
N LEU A 79 6.47 -10.31 17.81
CA LEU A 79 6.90 -11.09 18.95
C LEU A 79 8.01 -12.06 18.53
N GLN A 80 9.23 -11.89 19.05
CA GLN A 80 10.29 -12.89 18.89
C GLN A 80 10.22 -13.93 19.99
N MET A 81 10.15 -15.20 19.63
CA MET A 81 10.29 -16.32 20.56
C MET A 81 11.77 -16.64 20.78
N LEU A 82 12.26 -16.49 22.03
CA LEU A 82 13.65 -16.82 22.38
C LEU A 82 13.76 -18.26 22.88
N THR A 83 12.76 -18.71 23.64
CA THR A 83 12.64 -20.09 24.16
C THR A 83 11.18 -20.36 24.50
N TYR A 84 10.87 -21.54 25.06
CA TYR A 84 9.53 -21.77 25.62
C TYR A 84 9.17 -20.65 26.60
N CYS A 85 7.93 -20.21 26.50
CA CYS A 85 7.34 -19.27 27.42
C CYS A 85 5.85 -19.52 27.51
N THR A 86 5.22 -19.25 28.65
CA THR A 86 3.77 -19.34 28.76
C THR A 86 3.12 -18.14 28.07
N SER A 87 1.98 -18.36 27.45
CA SER A 87 1.19 -17.29 26.77
C SER A 87 0.75 -16.16 27.70
N TYR A 88 0.77 -16.40 29.01
CA TYR A 88 0.51 -15.39 30.02
C TYR A 88 1.52 -14.23 30.01
N ASN A 89 2.74 -14.46 29.52
CA ASN A 89 3.74 -13.42 29.33
C ASN A 89 3.58 -12.66 27.98
N MET A 90 2.80 -13.17 27.03
CA MET A 90 2.53 -12.52 25.74
C MET A 90 1.22 -11.73 25.77
N LEU A 91 0.14 -12.33 26.24
CA LEU A 91 -1.21 -11.80 26.08
C LEU A 91 -1.42 -10.40 26.72
N PRO A 92 -0.88 -10.07 27.90
CA PRO A 92 -1.02 -8.74 28.47
C PRO A 92 -0.43 -7.62 27.58
N ALA A 93 0.64 -7.91 26.83
CA ALA A 93 1.26 -6.92 25.93
C ALA A 93 0.37 -6.54 24.74
N VAL A 94 -0.55 -7.42 24.34
CA VAL A 94 -1.36 -7.26 23.12
C VAL A 94 -2.87 -7.17 23.39
N ARG A 95 -3.29 -7.37 24.64
CA ARG A 95 -4.70 -7.47 25.03
C ARG A 95 -5.55 -6.29 24.52
N ASP A 96 -5.07 -5.08 24.72
CA ASP A 96 -5.81 -3.84 24.47
C ASP A 96 -5.49 -3.23 23.09
N LEU A 97 -4.83 -3.97 22.20
CA LEU A 97 -4.46 -3.54 20.86
C LEU A 97 -5.40 -4.18 19.81
N ASP A 98 -5.75 -3.40 18.78
CA ASP A 98 -6.47 -3.90 17.61
C ASP A 98 -5.56 -3.92 16.36
N VAL A 99 -4.42 -4.60 16.49
CA VAL A 99 -3.48 -4.84 15.39
C VAL A 99 -3.05 -6.30 15.39
N PRO A 100 -2.58 -6.85 14.26
CA PRO A 100 -2.07 -8.22 14.22
C PRO A 100 -0.82 -8.40 15.09
N VAL A 101 -0.64 -9.63 15.57
CA VAL A 101 0.58 -10.09 16.24
C VAL A 101 1.30 -11.09 15.34
N VAL A 102 2.49 -10.74 14.89
CA VAL A 102 3.36 -11.62 14.11
C VAL A 102 4.35 -12.29 15.05
N ILE A 103 4.24 -13.59 15.19
CA ILE A 103 5.14 -14.40 16.00
C ILE A 103 6.30 -14.82 15.12
N VAL A 104 7.51 -14.35 15.44
CA VAL A 104 8.73 -14.70 14.74
C VAL A 104 9.47 -15.76 15.54
N ASN A 105 9.52 -16.96 14.99
CA ASN A 105 10.09 -18.15 15.56
C ASN A 105 11.40 -18.48 14.86
N LEU A 106 12.51 -18.00 15.42
CA LEU A 106 13.85 -18.15 14.82
C LEU A 106 14.68 -19.16 15.61
N GLN A 107 15.01 -20.27 14.99
CA GLN A 107 16.04 -21.16 15.49
C GLN A 107 17.42 -20.56 15.20
N LYS A 108 18.34 -20.53 16.20
CA LYS A 108 19.65 -19.92 16.02
C LYS A 108 20.55 -20.76 15.12
N LYS A 109 20.57 -22.08 15.32
CA LYS A 109 21.37 -23.05 14.57
C LYS A 109 20.57 -23.71 13.46
N LEU A 110 21.24 -23.99 12.34
CA LEU A 110 20.62 -24.67 11.19
C LEU A 110 20.17 -26.09 11.54
N ALA A 111 20.95 -26.81 12.34
CA ALA A 111 20.67 -28.18 12.74
C ALA A 111 21.23 -28.50 14.13
N PRO A 112 20.58 -29.42 14.88
CA PRO A 112 21.13 -29.91 16.14
C PRO A 112 22.34 -30.84 15.91
N ASP A 113 23.32 -30.79 16.82
CA ASP A 113 24.31 -31.85 17.00
C ASP A 113 23.72 -32.87 18.00
N TYR A 114 23.13 -33.94 17.49
CA TYR A 114 22.41 -34.93 18.30
C TYR A 114 23.27 -35.55 19.41
N ALA A 115 24.58 -35.57 19.26
CA ALA A 115 25.51 -36.16 20.24
C ALA A 115 25.94 -35.17 21.32
N LYS A 116 25.85 -33.86 21.07
CA LYS A 116 26.40 -32.81 21.94
C LYS A 116 25.39 -31.82 22.48
N THR A 117 24.14 -31.84 21.98
CA THR A 117 23.13 -30.89 22.43
C THR A 117 22.66 -31.22 23.83
N ASP A 118 23.07 -30.43 24.81
CA ASP A 118 22.58 -30.45 26.16
C ASP A 118 21.39 -29.49 26.36
N ILE A 119 20.82 -29.44 27.55
CA ILE A 119 19.63 -28.63 27.83
C ILE A 119 19.89 -27.13 27.59
N PRO A 120 20.95 -26.49 28.09
CA PRO A 120 21.24 -25.08 27.82
C PRO A 120 21.41 -24.80 26.33
N THR A 121 22.14 -25.62 25.59
CA THR A 121 22.34 -25.50 24.14
C THR A 121 21.02 -25.62 23.40
N TRP A 122 20.18 -26.58 23.79
CA TRP A 122 18.86 -26.71 23.19
C TRP A 122 18.00 -25.48 23.42
N LEU A 123 17.94 -24.97 24.67
CA LEU A 123 17.15 -23.80 25.01
C LEU A 123 17.65 -22.51 24.34
N GLY A 124 18.96 -22.31 24.23
CA GLY A 124 19.55 -21.07 23.70
C GLY A 124 19.73 -21.06 22.20
N GLU A 125 19.87 -22.22 21.56
CA GLU A 125 20.26 -22.27 20.14
C GLU A 125 19.29 -23.03 19.22
N LEU A 126 18.52 -23.95 19.77
CA LEU A 126 17.73 -24.90 18.97
C LEU A 126 16.24 -24.86 19.27
N TYR A 127 15.83 -24.10 20.30
CA TYR A 127 14.43 -24.06 20.64
C TYR A 127 13.63 -23.35 19.56
N ALA A 128 12.72 -24.08 18.95
CA ALA A 128 11.75 -23.63 17.96
C ALA A 128 10.46 -24.45 18.09
N CYS A 129 9.34 -23.89 17.67
CA CYS A 129 8.03 -24.53 17.57
C CYS A 129 7.28 -24.80 18.87
N GLY A 130 7.92 -25.10 19.99
CA GLY A 130 7.26 -25.66 21.19
C GLY A 130 6.13 -24.84 21.78
N ALA A 131 6.26 -23.51 21.84
CA ALA A 131 5.21 -22.63 22.38
C ALA A 131 4.34 -21.96 21.31
N ILE A 132 4.61 -22.12 20.04
CA ILE A 132 3.92 -21.39 18.98
C ILE A 132 2.43 -21.74 18.94
N GLY A 133 2.11 -23.02 19.05
CA GLY A 133 0.71 -23.49 19.09
C GLY A 133 -0.06 -22.91 20.27
N GLU A 134 0.57 -22.81 21.44
CA GLU A 134 -0.01 -22.19 22.65
C GLU A 134 -0.29 -20.70 22.39
N MET A 135 0.69 -19.96 21.87
CA MET A 135 0.54 -18.51 21.57
C MET A 135 -0.61 -18.26 20.60
N VAL A 136 -0.66 -18.98 19.50
CA VAL A 136 -1.71 -18.82 18.48
C VAL A 136 -3.08 -19.22 19.01
N ALA A 137 -3.17 -20.32 19.79
CA ALA A 137 -4.42 -20.76 20.39
C ALA A 137 -5.02 -19.68 21.31
N ASP A 138 -4.20 -19.05 22.14
CA ASP A 138 -4.67 -18.03 23.07
C ASP A 138 -4.96 -16.69 22.38
N LEU A 139 -4.19 -16.30 21.36
CA LEU A 139 -4.53 -15.15 20.52
C LEU A 139 -5.89 -15.35 19.83
N ASN A 140 -6.14 -16.52 19.25
CA ASN A 140 -7.42 -16.84 18.62
C ASN A 140 -8.58 -16.80 19.61
N ARG A 141 -8.41 -17.37 20.83
CA ARG A 141 -9.43 -17.31 21.90
C ARG A 141 -9.67 -15.89 22.42
N ALA A 142 -8.65 -15.03 22.34
CA ALA A 142 -8.76 -13.61 22.69
C ALA A 142 -9.29 -12.75 21.52
N GLY A 143 -9.65 -13.34 20.38
CA GLY A 143 -10.12 -12.63 19.19
C GLY A 143 -9.03 -11.77 18.51
N LYS A 144 -7.75 -12.10 18.71
CA LYS A 144 -6.63 -11.38 18.11
C LYS A 144 -6.22 -12.00 16.77
N ARG A 145 -5.90 -11.16 15.81
CA ARG A 145 -5.33 -11.60 14.53
C ARG A 145 -3.86 -11.94 14.74
N SER A 146 -3.41 -13.07 14.23
CA SER A 146 -2.02 -13.49 14.34
C SER A 146 -1.47 -14.08 13.04
N ALA A 147 -0.15 -14.09 12.93
CA ALA A 147 0.60 -14.84 11.93
C ALA A 147 1.86 -15.43 12.57
N VAL A 148 2.43 -16.43 11.92
CA VAL A 148 3.65 -17.08 12.38
C VAL A 148 4.65 -17.07 11.23
N ILE A 149 5.88 -16.66 11.53
CA ILE A 149 7.02 -16.74 10.62
C ILE A 149 8.05 -17.65 11.29
N THR A 150 8.44 -18.72 10.62
CA THR A 150 9.48 -19.63 11.12
C THR A 150 10.70 -19.51 10.23
N GLY A 151 11.88 -19.41 10.84
CA GLY A 151 13.13 -19.26 10.12
C GLY A 151 14.34 -19.67 10.94
N VAL A 152 15.52 -19.46 10.36
CA VAL A 152 16.82 -19.76 10.96
C VAL A 152 17.75 -18.54 10.90
N VAL A 153 18.56 -18.36 11.96
CA VAL A 153 19.53 -17.27 12.02
C VAL A 153 20.85 -17.65 11.35
N GLU A 154 21.35 -18.86 11.62
CA GLU A 154 22.62 -19.35 11.07
C GLU A 154 22.57 -19.47 9.55
N GLY A 155 23.51 -18.81 8.86
CA GLY A 155 23.58 -18.77 7.40
C GLY A 155 22.64 -17.75 6.75
N GLY A 156 21.74 -17.13 7.52
CA GLY A 156 20.72 -16.22 7.03
C GLY A 156 19.51 -16.94 6.41
N ASP A 157 18.34 -16.30 6.42
CA ASP A 157 17.10 -16.82 5.85
C ASP A 157 16.38 -15.70 5.07
N PRO A 158 16.70 -15.55 3.78
CA PRO A 158 16.10 -14.50 2.94
C PRO A 158 14.56 -14.60 2.83
N ALA A 159 13.99 -15.82 2.87
CA ALA A 159 12.55 -16.01 2.78
C ALA A 159 11.85 -15.50 4.07
N CYS A 160 12.41 -15.86 5.23
CA CYS A 160 11.94 -15.35 6.51
C CYS A 160 12.06 -13.82 6.58
N GLN A 161 13.18 -13.27 6.14
CA GLN A 161 13.40 -11.82 6.12
C GLN A 161 12.40 -11.10 5.20
N ALA A 162 12.16 -11.61 4.00
CA ALA A 162 11.18 -11.05 3.06
C ALA A 162 9.75 -11.07 3.64
N GLU A 163 9.39 -12.13 4.35
CA GLU A 163 8.09 -12.26 5.01
C GLU A 163 7.91 -11.20 6.13
N ILE A 164 8.96 -10.95 6.93
CA ILE A 164 8.97 -9.89 7.95
C ILE A 164 8.83 -8.50 7.31
N GLU A 165 9.59 -8.25 6.22
CA GLU A 165 9.52 -6.98 5.49
C GLU A 165 8.13 -6.74 4.91
N ASP A 166 7.47 -7.77 4.37
CA ASP A 166 6.10 -7.64 3.85
C ASP A 166 5.10 -7.25 4.93
N TRP A 167 5.22 -7.79 6.14
CA TRP A 167 4.41 -7.35 7.27
C TRP A 167 4.69 -5.87 7.64
N CYS A 168 5.93 -5.45 7.59
CA CYS A 168 6.30 -4.06 7.83
C CYS A 168 5.73 -3.12 6.73
N ARG A 169 5.76 -3.54 5.45
CA ARG A 169 5.12 -2.82 4.34
C ARG A 169 3.60 -2.74 4.52
N ALA A 170 2.97 -3.83 4.93
CA ALA A 170 1.54 -3.83 5.23
C ALA A 170 1.19 -2.88 6.39
N ALA A 171 2.00 -2.83 7.44
CA ALA A 171 1.85 -1.88 8.54
C ALA A 171 2.01 -0.43 8.08
N GLN A 172 2.90 -0.17 7.10
CA GLN A 172 3.10 1.16 6.53
C GLN A 172 1.83 1.68 5.82
N VAL A 173 1.01 0.81 5.21
CA VAL A 173 -0.28 1.21 4.62
C VAL A 173 -1.22 1.76 5.69
N ARG A 174 -1.34 1.07 6.84
CA ARG A 174 -2.19 1.53 7.95
C ARG A 174 -1.72 2.88 8.48
N ARG A 175 -0.41 3.04 8.70
CA ARG A 175 0.16 4.32 9.16
C ARG A 175 -0.11 5.44 8.17
N ARG A 176 0.07 5.17 6.88
CA ARG A 176 -0.20 6.15 5.84
C ARG A 176 -1.66 6.61 5.86
N PHE A 177 -2.61 5.70 5.99
CA PHE A 177 -4.04 6.03 6.05
C PHE A 177 -4.41 6.82 7.32
N ARG A 178 -3.74 6.56 8.45
CA ARG A 178 -3.95 7.31 9.69
C ARG A 178 -3.36 8.72 9.69
N ASP A 179 -2.18 8.86 9.12
CA ASP A 179 -1.39 10.09 9.21
C ASP A 179 -1.63 11.05 8.03
N THR A 180 -2.34 10.57 6.99
CA THR A 180 -2.72 11.37 5.83
C THR A 180 -4.22 11.41 5.64
N ASN A 181 -4.68 12.37 4.82
CA ASN A 181 -6.08 12.56 4.49
C ASN A 181 -6.35 12.22 3.02
N ILE A 182 -7.60 11.99 2.67
CA ILE A 182 -8.06 12.00 1.28
C ILE A 182 -8.78 13.31 0.96
N ALA A 183 -8.39 13.97 -0.12
CA ALA A 183 -9.14 15.10 -0.65
C ALA A 183 -10.21 14.60 -1.63
N GLN A 184 -11.47 14.95 -1.38
CA GLN A 184 -12.55 14.83 -2.36
C GLN A 184 -12.74 16.19 -3.01
N ILE A 185 -12.39 16.32 -4.29
CA ILE A 185 -12.64 17.54 -5.07
C ILE A 185 -13.96 17.37 -5.81
N GLY A 186 -14.95 18.18 -5.46
CA GLY A 186 -16.31 18.05 -5.98
C GLY A 186 -17.03 16.81 -5.41
N ARG A 187 -17.44 15.89 -6.28
CA ARG A 187 -18.27 14.72 -5.91
C ARG A 187 -17.93 13.50 -6.78
N PRO A 188 -18.36 12.28 -6.41
CA PRO A 188 -18.35 11.16 -7.34
C PRO A 188 -19.13 11.45 -8.62
N TYR A 189 -18.77 10.80 -9.72
CA TYR A 189 -19.48 10.99 -10.99
C TYR A 189 -20.95 10.60 -10.83
N PRO A 190 -21.89 11.46 -11.30
CA PRO A 190 -23.31 11.23 -11.11
C PRO A 190 -23.79 9.93 -11.78
N GLY A 191 -24.38 9.05 -11.00
CA GLY A 191 -24.93 7.78 -11.48
C GLY A 191 -23.98 6.57 -11.36
N MET A 192 -22.70 6.77 -11.13
CA MET A 192 -21.76 5.70 -10.78
C MET A 192 -21.90 5.37 -9.28
N MET A 193 -22.98 4.65 -8.93
CA MET A 193 -23.36 4.42 -7.52
C MET A 193 -22.36 3.55 -6.76
N ASP A 194 -21.61 2.72 -7.44
CA ASP A 194 -20.53 1.92 -6.88
C ASP A 194 -19.36 2.75 -6.33
N LEU A 195 -19.24 4.03 -6.73
CA LEU A 195 -18.22 4.95 -6.23
C LEU A 195 -18.59 5.65 -4.92
N TYR A 196 -19.89 5.69 -4.56
CA TYR A 196 -20.33 6.37 -3.34
C TYR A 196 -19.81 5.67 -2.09
N ASN A 197 -19.55 6.46 -1.05
CA ASN A 197 -19.01 5.99 0.23
C ASN A 197 -19.79 6.57 1.40
N ASP A 198 -19.86 5.82 2.48
CA ASP A 198 -20.14 6.32 3.81
C ASP A 198 -18.80 6.74 4.46
N GLU A 199 -18.58 8.06 4.58
CA GLU A 199 -17.33 8.62 5.12
C GLU A 199 -17.12 8.26 6.59
N THR A 200 -18.20 8.11 7.36
CA THR A 200 -18.12 7.67 8.76
C THR A 200 -17.57 6.25 8.85
N ASN A 201 -18.10 5.36 8.01
CA ASN A 201 -17.64 3.98 7.94
C ASN A 201 -16.20 3.87 7.39
N LEU A 202 -15.88 4.70 6.39
CA LEU A 202 -14.53 4.79 5.82
C LEU A 202 -13.50 5.16 6.90
N TYR A 203 -13.78 6.19 7.69
CA TYR A 203 -12.92 6.60 8.78
C TYR A 203 -12.83 5.54 9.88
N HIS A 204 -13.97 4.97 10.29
CA HIS A 204 -14.00 3.97 11.35
C HIS A 204 -13.21 2.70 10.99
N ARG A 205 -13.33 2.22 9.74
CA ARG A 205 -12.74 0.94 9.32
C ARG A 205 -11.32 1.07 8.79
N MET A 206 -11.03 2.16 8.08
CA MET A 206 -9.76 2.32 7.36
C MET A 206 -8.96 3.55 7.78
N PHE A 207 -9.42 4.29 8.77
CA PHE A 207 -8.79 5.52 9.30
C PHE A 207 -8.68 6.66 8.29
N VAL A 208 -9.33 6.57 7.14
CA VAL A 208 -9.25 7.58 6.10
C VAL A 208 -10.17 8.75 6.39
N TYR A 209 -9.60 9.91 6.69
CA TYR A 209 -10.34 11.15 6.91
C TYR A 209 -10.50 11.91 5.60
N THR A 210 -11.77 12.19 5.22
CA THR A 210 -12.12 12.89 4.00
C THR A 210 -12.15 14.40 4.22
N LYS A 211 -11.42 15.14 3.38
CA LYS A 211 -11.49 16.60 3.28
C LYS A 211 -12.19 17.01 1.98
N GLN A 212 -13.27 17.77 2.11
CA GLN A 212 -14.06 18.23 0.96
C GLN A 212 -13.51 19.54 0.41
N PHE A 213 -13.34 19.59 -0.91
CA PHE A 213 -12.88 20.77 -1.64
C PHE A 213 -13.79 21.03 -2.85
N ASP A 214 -13.97 22.31 -3.20
CA ASP A 214 -14.61 22.74 -4.43
C ASP A 214 -13.59 23.21 -5.48
N TRP A 215 -14.04 23.36 -6.71
CA TRP A 215 -13.19 23.74 -7.82
C TRP A 215 -12.68 25.20 -7.70
N GLU A 216 -13.49 26.08 -7.16
CA GLU A 216 -13.12 27.48 -6.95
C GLU A 216 -11.95 27.61 -5.98
N LYS A 217 -11.95 26.81 -4.90
CA LYS A 217 -10.85 26.76 -3.94
C LYS A 217 -9.59 26.20 -4.59
N MET A 218 -9.71 25.15 -5.40
CA MET A 218 -8.57 24.55 -6.11
C MET A 218 -7.95 25.54 -7.10
N TRP A 219 -8.79 26.28 -7.83
CA TRP A 219 -8.35 27.33 -8.73
C TRP A 219 -7.59 28.44 -7.99
N ALA A 220 -8.14 28.92 -6.87
CA ALA A 220 -7.52 29.96 -6.06
C ALA A 220 -6.14 29.54 -5.53
N ILE A 221 -5.96 28.27 -5.13
CA ILE A 221 -4.66 27.74 -4.73
C ILE A 221 -3.66 27.86 -5.88
N ALA A 222 -4.03 27.44 -7.09
CA ALA A 222 -3.15 27.51 -8.25
C ALA A 222 -2.87 28.96 -8.69
N ASP A 223 -3.87 29.83 -8.65
CA ASP A 223 -3.74 31.22 -9.09
C ASP A 223 -2.82 32.06 -8.18
N ASN A 224 -2.76 31.73 -6.90
CA ASN A 224 -1.94 32.40 -5.92
C ASN A 224 -0.43 32.06 -5.98
N ILE A 225 -0.03 31.06 -6.77
CA ILE A 225 1.40 30.75 -6.95
C ILE A 225 2.07 31.79 -7.84
N THR A 226 3.03 32.52 -7.30
CA THR A 226 3.78 33.58 -7.96
C THR A 226 5.29 33.34 -8.05
N ASP A 227 5.78 32.20 -7.52
CA ASP A 227 7.19 31.82 -7.62
C ASP A 227 7.53 31.32 -9.03
N GLU A 228 7.88 32.23 -9.92
CA GLU A 228 8.26 31.92 -11.31
C GLU A 228 9.47 30.98 -11.41
N ALA A 229 10.39 31.01 -10.44
CA ALA A 229 11.56 30.14 -10.45
C ALA A 229 11.14 28.70 -10.15
N ALA A 230 10.25 28.47 -9.18
CA ALA A 230 9.70 27.16 -8.88
C ALA A 230 8.86 26.62 -10.05
N ILE A 231 8.03 27.47 -10.68
CA ILE A 231 7.24 27.09 -11.87
C ILE A 231 8.16 26.68 -13.02
N ARG A 232 9.22 27.46 -13.31
CA ARG A 232 10.18 27.15 -14.36
C ARG A 232 10.90 25.83 -14.11
N ALA A 233 11.40 25.61 -12.90
CA ALA A 233 12.05 24.35 -12.53
C ALA A 233 11.10 23.15 -12.70
N LYS A 234 9.82 23.33 -12.36
CA LYS A 234 8.80 22.27 -12.56
C LYS A 234 8.48 22.07 -14.04
N ALA A 235 8.45 23.11 -14.84
CA ALA A 235 8.26 23.02 -16.30
C ALA A 235 9.42 22.22 -16.94
N GLU A 236 10.66 22.47 -16.52
CA GLU A 236 11.83 21.71 -16.95
C GLU A 236 11.74 20.22 -16.53
N ASP A 237 11.27 19.93 -15.30
CA ASP A 237 11.03 18.55 -14.82
C ASP A 237 9.95 17.83 -15.66
N ILE A 238 8.86 18.51 -16.00
CA ILE A 238 7.82 17.97 -16.89
C ILE A 238 8.39 17.65 -18.27
N LEU A 239 9.15 18.57 -18.89
CA LEU A 239 9.79 18.36 -20.19
C LEU A 239 10.83 17.23 -20.16
N ALA A 240 11.53 17.08 -19.04
CA ALA A 240 12.45 15.97 -18.82
C ALA A 240 11.73 14.63 -18.65
N THR A 241 10.55 14.66 -18.03
CA THR A 241 9.76 13.46 -17.70
C THR A 241 8.99 12.92 -18.89
N PHE A 242 8.35 13.77 -19.69
CA PHE A 242 7.45 13.37 -20.76
C PHE A 242 8.00 13.67 -22.16
N ASP A 243 7.71 12.75 -23.10
CA ASP A 243 7.78 13.09 -24.52
C ASP A 243 6.45 13.74 -24.92
N ILE A 244 6.49 15.04 -25.26
CA ILE A 244 5.29 15.81 -25.59
C ILE A 244 5.05 15.77 -27.10
N GLU A 245 3.88 15.30 -27.50
CA GLU A 245 3.47 15.24 -28.89
C GLU A 245 3.48 16.64 -29.53
N GLY A 246 4.10 16.78 -30.71
CA GLY A 246 4.27 18.06 -31.37
C GLY A 246 5.35 18.98 -30.75
N GLY A 247 6.19 18.42 -29.87
CA GLY A 247 7.29 19.12 -29.20
C GLY A 247 6.85 19.94 -27.98
N GLY A 248 7.60 19.83 -26.90
CA GLY A 248 7.39 20.56 -25.63
C GLY A 248 8.24 21.82 -25.56
N THR A 249 7.67 22.91 -25.06
CA THR A 249 8.40 24.12 -24.64
C THR A 249 7.95 24.55 -23.25
N ILE A 250 8.74 25.35 -22.56
CA ILE A 250 8.41 25.87 -21.22
C ILE A 250 7.05 26.58 -21.25
N GLU A 251 6.78 27.37 -22.27
CA GLU A 251 5.53 28.11 -22.41
C GLU A 251 4.31 27.21 -22.52
N LYS A 252 4.44 26.10 -23.25
CA LYS A 252 3.34 25.12 -23.43
C LYS A 252 2.97 24.40 -22.12
N VAL A 253 3.94 24.19 -21.25
CA VAL A 253 3.72 23.45 -19.99
C VAL A 253 3.67 24.37 -18.76
N TRP A 254 3.74 25.71 -18.95
CA TRP A 254 3.82 26.68 -17.87
C TRP A 254 2.65 26.59 -16.88
N ASP A 255 1.42 26.65 -17.41
CA ASP A 255 0.22 26.55 -16.55
C ASP A 255 0.15 25.21 -15.83
N MET A 256 0.48 24.12 -16.52
CA MET A 256 0.55 22.79 -15.91
C MET A 256 1.59 22.74 -14.78
N ALA A 257 2.78 23.28 -15.00
CA ALA A 257 3.83 23.38 -13.99
C ALA A 257 3.38 24.21 -12.79
N LYS A 258 2.66 25.30 -13.03
CA LYS A 258 2.05 26.13 -12.00
C LYS A 258 1.09 25.33 -11.13
N TYR A 259 0.23 24.48 -11.74
CA TYR A 259 -0.68 23.61 -10.98
C TYR A 259 0.07 22.54 -10.18
N VAL A 260 1.11 21.93 -10.75
CA VAL A 260 1.90 20.93 -10.01
C VAL A 260 2.53 21.56 -8.77
N VAL A 261 3.18 22.74 -8.91
CA VAL A 261 3.77 23.45 -7.77
C VAL A 261 2.73 23.77 -6.70
N ALA A 262 1.57 24.29 -7.12
CA ALA A 262 0.48 24.62 -6.21
C ALA A 262 -0.03 23.39 -5.45
N PHE A 263 -0.24 22.29 -6.16
CA PHE A 263 -0.77 21.07 -5.56
C PHE A 263 0.25 20.32 -4.70
N GLU A 264 1.53 20.35 -5.04
CA GLU A 264 2.58 19.83 -4.16
C GLU A 264 2.60 20.56 -2.80
N GLN A 265 2.42 21.87 -2.79
CA GLN A 265 2.32 22.64 -1.56
C GLN A 265 1.03 22.31 -0.80
N TRP A 266 -0.11 22.32 -1.49
CA TRP A 266 -1.41 21.98 -0.92
C TRP A 266 -1.45 20.57 -0.31
N VAL A 267 -0.84 19.58 -0.97
CA VAL A 267 -0.69 18.22 -0.47
C VAL A 267 0.04 18.20 0.87
N LYS A 268 1.11 18.98 1.02
CA LYS A 268 1.88 19.09 2.26
C LYS A 268 1.07 19.78 3.36
N ASP A 269 0.45 20.92 3.05
CA ASP A 269 -0.30 21.73 4.01
C ASP A 269 -1.51 20.97 4.57
N GLU A 270 -2.21 20.23 3.71
CA GLU A 270 -3.41 19.45 4.09
C GLU A 270 -3.09 18.01 4.49
N LYS A 271 -1.82 17.59 4.42
CA LYS A 271 -1.33 16.23 4.68
C LYS A 271 -2.09 15.18 3.85
N LEU A 272 -2.14 15.39 2.54
CA LEU A 272 -2.87 14.49 1.66
C LEU A 272 -2.01 13.28 1.25
N GLY A 273 -2.53 12.09 1.46
CA GLY A 273 -2.01 10.84 0.89
C GLY A 273 -2.71 10.44 -0.39
N MET A 274 -3.93 10.96 -0.58
CA MET A 274 -4.83 10.59 -1.66
C MET A 274 -5.69 11.77 -2.10
N ILE A 275 -6.09 11.77 -3.38
CA ILE A 275 -7.00 12.74 -4.00
C ILE A 275 -8.00 11.98 -4.85
N ALA A 276 -9.29 12.28 -4.72
CA ALA A 276 -10.34 11.82 -5.61
C ALA A 276 -11.01 13.05 -6.23
N SER A 277 -10.88 13.23 -7.54
CA SER A 277 -11.35 14.42 -8.24
C SER A 277 -12.56 14.11 -9.08
N HIS A 278 -13.62 14.91 -8.92
CA HIS A 278 -14.75 14.89 -9.83
C HIS A 278 -14.25 15.12 -11.27
N TYR A 279 -14.79 14.37 -12.20
CA TYR A 279 -14.64 14.58 -13.62
C TYR A 279 -16.00 14.93 -14.21
N ASP A 280 -16.09 16.04 -14.93
CA ASP A 280 -17.29 16.42 -15.66
C ASP A 280 -16.93 16.71 -17.11
N GLY A 281 -17.28 15.77 -17.99
CA GLY A 281 -17.00 15.86 -19.42
C GLY A 281 -17.58 17.10 -20.11
N PHE A 282 -18.51 17.78 -19.47
CA PHE A 282 -19.15 19.01 -19.97
C PHE A 282 -18.78 20.25 -19.15
N ALA A 283 -17.82 20.14 -18.22
CA ALA A 283 -17.42 21.26 -17.37
C ALA A 283 -16.95 22.46 -18.22
N GLN A 284 -17.37 23.65 -17.80
CA GLN A 284 -16.99 24.92 -18.40
C GLN A 284 -16.41 25.86 -17.36
N GLY A 285 -15.85 26.98 -17.79
CA GLY A 285 -15.27 27.97 -16.89
C GLY A 285 -14.07 27.44 -16.12
N VAL A 286 -14.02 27.69 -14.81
CA VAL A 286 -12.91 27.29 -13.93
C VAL A 286 -12.75 25.78 -13.88
N ALA A 287 -13.83 25.03 -13.70
CA ALA A 287 -13.78 23.56 -13.63
C ALA A 287 -13.23 22.96 -14.93
N GLY A 288 -13.72 23.38 -16.08
CA GLY A 288 -13.24 22.89 -17.38
C GLY A 288 -11.77 23.23 -17.67
N LYS A 289 -11.31 24.38 -17.21
CA LYS A 289 -9.91 24.80 -17.35
C LYS A 289 -8.97 23.98 -16.47
N LEU A 290 -9.33 23.75 -15.21
CA LEU A 290 -8.58 22.88 -14.31
C LEU A 290 -8.54 21.45 -14.81
N ASP A 291 -9.70 20.92 -15.18
CA ASP A 291 -9.88 19.55 -15.61
C ASP A 291 -9.00 19.17 -16.81
N SER A 292 -8.78 20.12 -17.74
CA SER A 292 -7.91 19.90 -18.90
C SER A 292 -6.42 19.69 -18.56
N MET A 293 -5.97 20.07 -17.35
CA MET A 293 -4.57 19.99 -16.91
C MET A 293 -4.35 19.03 -15.75
N LEU A 294 -5.41 18.51 -15.15
CA LEU A 294 -5.31 17.67 -13.95
C LEU A 294 -4.61 16.33 -14.21
N ILE A 295 -4.84 15.70 -15.36
CA ILE A 295 -4.29 14.37 -15.65
C ILE A 295 -2.76 14.35 -15.54
N PRO A 296 -2.00 15.24 -16.22
CA PRO A 296 -0.56 15.30 -16.04
C PRO A 296 -0.14 15.75 -14.64
N ALA A 297 -0.83 16.73 -14.06
CA ALA A 297 -0.49 17.25 -12.75
C ALA A 297 -0.66 16.16 -11.67
N PHE A 298 -1.76 15.43 -11.70
CA PHE A 298 -1.98 14.32 -10.78
C PHE A 298 -1.00 13.16 -11.00
N SER A 299 -0.63 12.87 -12.24
CA SER A 299 0.40 11.87 -12.53
C SER A 299 1.75 12.25 -11.90
N MET A 300 2.12 13.54 -11.88
CA MET A 300 3.30 14.02 -11.17
C MET A 300 3.19 13.86 -9.65
N LEU A 301 2.00 14.02 -9.07
CA LEU A 301 1.76 13.78 -7.63
C LEU A 301 1.80 12.29 -7.29
N ILE A 302 1.30 11.41 -8.15
CA ILE A 302 1.34 9.96 -7.95
C ILE A 302 2.78 9.47 -7.86
N LYS A 303 3.69 9.98 -8.69
CA LYS A 303 5.13 9.70 -8.56
C LYS A 303 5.66 10.00 -7.15
N GLN A 304 5.13 11.05 -6.51
CA GLN A 304 5.49 11.48 -5.16
C GLN A 304 4.57 10.89 -4.08
N HIS A 305 4.01 9.69 -4.36
CA HIS A 305 3.21 8.90 -3.44
C HIS A 305 1.88 9.56 -2.98
N THR A 306 1.33 10.52 -3.71
CA THR A 306 -0.04 10.99 -3.51
C THR A 306 -0.92 10.35 -4.58
N ALA A 307 -1.70 9.35 -4.20
CA ALA A 307 -2.57 8.65 -5.15
C ALA A 307 -3.71 9.57 -5.62
N CYS A 308 -3.84 9.75 -6.92
CA CYS A 308 -4.83 10.66 -7.50
C CYS A 308 -5.73 9.89 -8.47
N ALA A 309 -7.01 9.79 -8.13
CA ALA A 309 -8.05 9.19 -8.95
C ALA A 309 -8.97 10.26 -9.55
N VAL A 310 -9.51 9.97 -10.72
CA VAL A 310 -10.55 10.76 -11.37
C VAL A 310 -11.95 10.23 -11.03
N GLU A 311 -13.00 10.90 -11.52
CA GLU A 311 -14.41 10.52 -11.34
C GLU A 311 -14.88 10.52 -9.87
N GLY A 312 -14.07 11.07 -8.97
CA GLY A 312 -14.38 11.15 -7.55
C GLY A 312 -14.28 9.81 -6.81
N ASP A 313 -13.58 8.82 -7.39
CA ASP A 313 -13.46 7.50 -6.79
C ASP A 313 -12.40 7.45 -5.68
N MET A 314 -12.85 7.58 -4.44
CA MET A 314 -11.99 7.45 -3.25
C MET A 314 -11.50 6.01 -3.06
N LYS A 315 -12.28 4.99 -3.43
CA LYS A 315 -11.88 3.59 -3.22
C LYS A 315 -10.71 3.20 -4.11
N VAL A 316 -10.72 3.63 -5.38
CA VAL A 316 -9.57 3.36 -6.25
C VAL A 316 -8.35 4.19 -5.85
N ALA A 317 -8.53 5.45 -5.37
CA ALA A 317 -7.40 6.21 -4.82
C ALA A 317 -6.75 5.49 -3.63
N MET A 318 -7.55 4.87 -2.76
CA MET A 318 -7.05 4.05 -1.66
C MET A 318 -6.33 2.80 -2.18
N ALA A 319 -6.90 2.10 -3.16
CA ALA A 319 -6.27 0.92 -3.78
C ALA A 319 -4.92 1.28 -4.43
N MET A 320 -4.86 2.41 -5.16
CA MET A 320 -3.60 2.95 -5.71
C MET A 320 -2.58 3.26 -4.60
N SER A 321 -3.01 3.87 -3.49
CA SER A 321 -2.15 4.19 -2.34
C SER A 321 -1.62 2.92 -1.66
N ILE A 322 -2.44 1.88 -1.52
CA ILE A 322 -2.00 0.56 -1.02
C ILE A 322 -0.91 0.00 -1.92
N LEU A 323 -1.20 -0.15 -3.22
CA LEU A 323 -0.25 -0.72 -4.17
C LEU A 323 1.04 0.11 -4.25
N LYS A 324 0.96 1.44 -4.36
CA LYS A 324 2.14 2.31 -4.36
C LYS A 324 3.00 2.15 -3.11
N THR A 325 2.38 1.94 -1.95
CA THR A 325 3.10 1.75 -0.68
C THR A 325 3.82 0.40 -0.62
N ILE A 326 3.19 -0.68 -1.08
CA ILE A 326 3.76 -2.03 -0.96
C ILE A 326 4.69 -2.42 -2.11
N SER A 327 4.48 -1.86 -3.31
CA SER A 327 5.22 -2.26 -4.52
C SER A 327 6.04 -1.15 -5.17
N GLY A 328 5.80 0.11 -4.79
CA GLY A 328 6.39 1.28 -5.45
C GLY A 328 5.64 1.75 -6.69
N THR A 329 4.65 1.00 -7.17
CA THR A 329 3.78 1.37 -8.31
C THR A 329 2.31 1.21 -7.95
N GLY A 330 1.44 2.05 -8.53
CA GLY A 330 -0.01 1.99 -8.28
C GLY A 330 -0.76 2.92 -9.22
N THR A 331 -1.34 2.40 -10.31
CA THR A 331 -2.03 3.18 -11.33
C THR A 331 -3.52 2.86 -11.38
N LEU A 332 -4.31 3.84 -11.78
CA LEU A 332 -5.74 3.67 -12.07
C LEU A 332 -5.93 2.79 -13.31
N ALA A 333 -6.91 1.90 -13.28
CA ALA A 333 -7.28 1.02 -14.38
C ALA A 333 -8.76 0.61 -14.31
N GLU A 334 -9.30 0.17 -15.44
CA GLU A 334 -10.59 -0.50 -15.58
C GLU A 334 -10.54 -1.51 -16.72
N MET A 335 -11.52 -2.39 -16.83
CA MET A 335 -11.62 -3.35 -17.92
C MET A 335 -12.16 -2.69 -19.18
N TYR A 336 -11.34 -2.65 -20.26
CA TYR A 336 -11.76 -2.08 -21.52
C TYR A 336 -12.35 -3.09 -22.49
N SER A 337 -11.62 -4.19 -22.73
CA SER A 337 -11.99 -5.13 -23.81
C SER A 337 -11.36 -6.51 -23.58
N ILE A 338 -11.80 -7.47 -24.37
CA ILE A 338 -11.25 -8.82 -24.43
C ILE A 338 -10.76 -9.12 -25.84
N ASP A 339 -9.53 -9.58 -25.99
CA ASP A 339 -9.00 -10.23 -27.18
C ASP A 339 -9.20 -11.73 -27.02
N PHE A 340 -10.39 -12.23 -27.42
CA PHE A 340 -10.76 -13.64 -27.26
C PHE A 340 -9.80 -14.62 -27.96
N PRO A 341 -9.36 -14.38 -29.23
CA PRO A 341 -8.42 -15.27 -29.90
C PRO A 341 -7.07 -15.42 -29.17
N LYS A 342 -6.61 -14.37 -28.47
CA LYS A 342 -5.34 -14.37 -27.76
C LYS A 342 -5.48 -14.67 -26.27
N ASP A 343 -6.70 -14.74 -25.78
CA ASP A 343 -7.03 -14.93 -24.37
C ASP A 343 -6.42 -13.84 -23.47
N ILE A 344 -6.63 -12.58 -23.86
CA ILE A 344 -6.07 -11.39 -23.20
C ILE A 344 -7.19 -10.45 -22.78
N CYS A 345 -7.12 -9.93 -21.56
CA CYS A 345 -7.90 -8.78 -21.11
C CYS A 345 -7.12 -7.49 -21.38
N ILE A 346 -7.76 -6.52 -22.03
CA ILE A 346 -7.22 -5.17 -22.21
C ILE A 346 -7.72 -4.33 -21.05
N ILE A 347 -6.79 -3.82 -20.25
CA ILE A 347 -7.06 -3.10 -19.01
C ILE A 347 -6.31 -1.78 -19.05
N GLY A 348 -6.99 -0.68 -18.75
CA GLY A 348 -6.40 0.66 -18.78
C GLY A 348 -7.34 1.73 -18.27
N HIS A 349 -6.94 2.98 -18.34
CA HIS A 349 -7.79 4.15 -18.03
C HIS A 349 -7.21 5.42 -18.65
N SER A 350 -8.09 6.36 -19.04
CA SER A 350 -7.69 7.67 -19.60
C SER A 350 -7.39 8.73 -18.55
N GLY A 351 -7.45 8.40 -17.27
CA GLY A 351 -7.21 9.32 -16.16
C GLY A 351 -5.75 9.54 -15.83
N SER A 352 -5.53 10.08 -14.64
CA SER A 352 -4.20 10.18 -14.04
C SER A 352 -3.65 8.79 -13.74
N GLY A 353 -2.34 8.62 -13.85
CA GLY A 353 -1.71 7.33 -13.60
C GLY A 353 -0.27 7.43 -13.13
N ASP A 354 0.25 6.30 -12.70
CA ASP A 354 1.60 6.16 -12.18
C ASP A 354 2.59 5.89 -13.33
N PHE A 355 3.30 6.90 -13.77
CA PHE A 355 4.27 6.72 -14.85
C PHE A 355 5.58 6.02 -14.40
N ASP A 356 5.77 5.74 -13.10
CA ASP A 356 6.86 4.86 -12.64
C ASP A 356 6.70 3.42 -13.16
N ILE A 357 5.49 3.03 -13.61
CA ILE A 357 5.28 1.77 -14.34
C ILE A 357 5.93 1.75 -15.72
N SER A 358 6.27 2.91 -16.28
CA SER A 358 6.84 3.05 -17.63
C SER A 358 8.36 2.81 -17.62
N GLN A 359 8.77 1.59 -17.30
CA GLN A 359 10.19 1.28 -17.04
C GLN A 359 11.08 1.27 -18.29
N ALA A 360 10.54 0.85 -19.43
CA ALA A 360 11.31 0.63 -20.65
C ALA A 360 11.23 1.81 -21.65
N LYS A 361 10.27 2.71 -21.50
CA LYS A 361 10.00 3.80 -22.43
C LYS A 361 9.54 5.04 -21.68
N LYS A 362 10.03 6.21 -22.08
CA LYS A 362 9.61 7.50 -21.55
C LYS A 362 8.09 7.68 -21.76
N PRO A 363 7.33 8.11 -20.74
CA PRO A 363 5.90 8.35 -20.90
C PRO A 363 5.65 9.48 -21.90
N THR A 364 4.55 9.36 -22.66
CA THR A 364 4.16 10.34 -23.66
C THR A 364 3.01 11.20 -23.14
N MET A 365 3.09 12.50 -23.38
CA MET A 365 1.98 13.42 -23.16
C MET A 365 1.39 13.83 -24.50
N LYS A 366 0.10 13.57 -24.69
CA LYS A 366 -0.64 13.86 -25.92
C LYS A 366 -1.64 14.98 -25.69
N ILE A 367 -1.80 15.84 -26.70
CA ILE A 367 -2.86 16.82 -26.75
C ILE A 367 -3.99 16.24 -27.59
N VAL A 368 -5.14 16.05 -26.98
CA VAL A 368 -6.29 15.47 -27.67
C VAL A 368 -7.40 16.52 -27.81
N PRO A 369 -7.97 16.70 -29.02
CA PRO A 369 -9.04 17.67 -29.26
C PRO A 369 -10.36 17.25 -28.66
N VAL A 370 -10.57 15.94 -28.50
CA VAL A 370 -11.77 15.34 -27.91
C VAL A 370 -11.36 14.19 -27.03
N PHE A 371 -11.79 14.21 -25.78
CA PHE A 371 -11.71 13.07 -24.89
C PHE A 371 -12.95 12.21 -25.00
N HIS A 372 -12.81 10.93 -24.81
CA HIS A 372 -13.88 10.03 -24.48
C HIS A 372 -14.58 10.54 -23.19
N GLY A 373 -15.88 10.81 -23.29
CA GLY A 373 -16.68 11.34 -22.16
C GLY A 373 -16.46 12.82 -21.81
N LYS A 374 -15.65 13.58 -22.54
CA LYS A 374 -15.40 15.01 -22.29
C LYS A 374 -15.60 15.87 -23.54
N ALA A 375 -16.33 16.97 -23.41
CA ALA A 375 -16.45 18.01 -24.42
C ALA A 375 -15.29 19.00 -24.28
N GLY A 376 -14.40 19.04 -25.26
CA GLY A 376 -13.22 19.88 -25.30
C GLY A 376 -11.93 19.08 -25.15
N GLY A 377 -10.80 19.74 -25.41
CA GLY A 377 -9.48 19.14 -25.41
C GLY A 377 -8.81 19.14 -24.03
N GLY A 378 -7.72 18.44 -23.93
CA GLY A 378 -6.87 18.40 -22.74
C GLY A 378 -5.61 17.58 -22.99
N TYR A 379 -4.89 17.28 -21.92
CA TYR A 379 -3.68 16.45 -21.98
C TYR A 379 -3.97 15.04 -21.49
N LEU A 380 -3.55 14.04 -22.27
CA LEU A 380 -3.46 12.64 -21.85
C LEU A 380 -2.01 12.28 -21.53
N THR A 381 -1.84 11.39 -20.56
CA THR A 381 -0.56 10.76 -20.29
C THR A 381 -0.63 9.28 -20.61
N GLN A 382 0.25 8.81 -21.48
CA GLN A 382 0.36 7.41 -21.87
C GLN A 382 1.63 6.82 -21.26
N PHE A 383 1.47 5.74 -20.51
CA PHE A 383 2.56 4.98 -19.89
C PHE A 383 2.75 3.68 -20.65
N TYR A 384 3.90 3.06 -20.44
CA TYR A 384 4.26 1.81 -21.13
C TYR A 384 4.63 0.77 -20.07
N PRO A 385 3.63 0.07 -19.47
CA PRO A 385 3.89 -0.98 -18.52
C PRO A 385 4.80 -2.06 -19.09
N PRO A 386 5.76 -2.58 -18.32
CA PRO A 386 6.62 -3.65 -18.79
C PRO A 386 5.83 -4.94 -19.00
N THR A 387 6.36 -5.84 -19.82
CA THR A 387 5.92 -7.24 -19.82
C THR A 387 6.32 -7.90 -18.51
N GLY A 388 5.49 -8.82 -18.02
CA GLY A 388 5.75 -9.54 -16.78
C GLY A 388 4.61 -9.45 -15.78
N PRO A 389 4.89 -9.80 -14.52
CA PRO A 389 3.87 -9.92 -13.48
C PRO A 389 3.17 -8.59 -13.19
N VAL A 390 1.86 -8.65 -12.96
CA VAL A 390 1.00 -7.52 -12.60
C VAL A 390 -0.02 -7.96 -11.58
N THR A 391 -0.34 -7.06 -10.63
CA THR A 391 -1.37 -7.27 -9.62
C THR A 391 -2.47 -6.22 -9.77
N TYR A 392 -3.71 -6.64 -9.62
CA TYR A 392 -4.90 -5.79 -9.61
C TYR A 392 -5.57 -5.82 -8.25
N LEU A 393 -6.00 -4.66 -7.76
CA LEU A 393 -6.70 -4.47 -6.49
C LEU A 393 -7.90 -3.54 -6.68
N ALA A 394 -9.08 -4.00 -6.29
CA ALA A 394 -10.26 -3.16 -6.11
C ALA A 394 -10.73 -3.20 -4.65
N ILE A 395 -11.32 -2.11 -4.19
CA ILE A 395 -11.94 -2.00 -2.87
C ILE A 395 -13.44 -1.81 -3.08
N THR A 396 -14.26 -2.63 -2.43
CA THR A 396 -15.71 -2.55 -2.50
C THR A 396 -16.35 -2.67 -1.11
N GLN A 397 -17.65 -2.51 -1.05
CA GLN A 397 -18.44 -2.67 0.17
C GLN A 397 -19.62 -3.61 -0.09
N ASP A 398 -19.95 -4.42 0.89
CA ASP A 398 -21.18 -5.21 0.88
C ASP A 398 -22.41 -4.37 1.24
N LYS A 399 -23.61 -5.00 1.25
CA LYS A 399 -24.88 -4.37 1.63
C LYS A 399 -24.91 -3.82 3.07
N ASN A 400 -24.00 -4.23 3.93
CA ASN A 400 -23.86 -3.79 5.32
C ASN A 400 -22.77 -2.71 5.47
N GLY A 401 -22.18 -2.26 4.35
CA GLY A 401 -21.08 -1.32 4.33
C GLY A 401 -19.73 -1.91 4.77
N VAL A 402 -19.61 -3.25 4.84
CA VAL A 402 -18.35 -3.90 5.18
C VAL A 402 -17.41 -3.86 3.98
N PHE A 403 -16.21 -3.32 4.19
CA PHE A 403 -15.20 -3.27 3.14
C PHE A 403 -14.64 -4.65 2.82
N LYS A 404 -14.35 -4.85 1.55
CA LYS A 404 -13.74 -6.05 1.01
C LYS A 404 -12.72 -5.67 -0.08
N PHE A 405 -11.62 -6.39 -0.13
CA PHE A 405 -10.67 -6.34 -1.24
C PHE A 405 -11.02 -7.40 -2.27
N VAL A 406 -10.85 -7.07 -3.54
CA VAL A 406 -10.90 -8.03 -4.65
C VAL A 406 -9.57 -7.94 -5.37
N VAL A 407 -8.85 -9.05 -5.50
CA VAL A 407 -7.49 -9.07 -6.03
C VAL A 407 -7.30 -10.16 -7.08
N ALA A 408 -6.43 -9.88 -8.03
CA ALA A 408 -5.98 -10.84 -9.02
C ALA A 408 -4.53 -10.58 -9.43
N GLU A 409 -3.82 -11.63 -9.79
CA GLU A 409 -2.51 -11.58 -10.43
C GLU A 409 -2.59 -12.09 -11.85
N GLY A 410 -1.79 -11.50 -12.72
CA GLY A 410 -1.66 -11.89 -14.11
C GLY A 410 -0.28 -11.54 -14.65
N VAL A 411 -0.14 -11.70 -15.96
CA VAL A 411 1.08 -11.36 -16.68
C VAL A 411 0.71 -10.39 -17.81
N ASN A 412 1.33 -9.22 -17.78
CA ASN A 412 1.21 -8.27 -18.88
C ASN A 412 2.08 -8.74 -20.04
N GLU A 413 1.47 -8.93 -21.23
CA GLU A 413 2.14 -9.37 -22.43
C GLU A 413 2.49 -8.19 -23.35
N ASP A 414 3.56 -8.35 -24.11
CA ASP A 414 3.94 -7.40 -25.17
C ASP A 414 2.91 -7.40 -26.31
N GLY A 415 2.84 -6.28 -27.04
CA GLY A 415 2.02 -6.17 -28.22
C GLY A 415 1.42 -4.79 -28.45
N GLU A 416 0.58 -4.71 -29.45
CA GLU A 416 -0.12 -3.47 -29.80
C GLU A 416 -1.13 -3.08 -28.74
N ILE A 417 -1.21 -1.79 -28.47
CA ILE A 417 -2.21 -1.16 -27.59
C ILE A 417 -3.17 -0.32 -28.44
N PHE A 418 -4.30 0.08 -27.84
CA PHE A 418 -5.24 0.95 -28.52
C PHE A 418 -4.62 2.30 -28.90
N THR A 419 -5.05 2.86 -30.01
CA THR A 419 -4.46 4.07 -30.62
C THR A 419 -5.05 5.38 -30.09
N PHE A 420 -6.05 5.34 -29.21
CA PHE A 420 -6.68 6.54 -28.68
C PHE A 420 -5.87 7.26 -27.57
N GLY A 421 -4.72 6.71 -27.20
CA GLY A 421 -3.73 7.43 -26.37
C GLY A 421 -3.71 7.08 -24.90
N ASP A 422 -4.61 6.23 -24.43
CA ASP A 422 -4.64 5.78 -23.04
C ASP A 422 -3.54 4.77 -22.73
N THR A 423 -3.22 4.63 -21.44
CA THR A 423 -2.41 3.53 -20.95
C THR A 423 -3.22 2.24 -21.01
N ASN A 424 -2.69 1.23 -21.68
CA ASN A 424 -3.33 -0.07 -21.81
C ASN A 424 -2.35 -1.17 -21.44
N MET A 425 -2.83 -2.13 -20.65
CA MET A 425 -2.14 -3.38 -20.33
C MET A 425 -2.83 -4.54 -21.05
N ARG A 426 -2.03 -5.47 -21.54
CA ARG A 426 -2.47 -6.67 -22.24
C ARG A 426 -2.29 -7.85 -21.30
N THR A 427 -3.24 -8.06 -20.38
CA THR A 427 -3.05 -9.00 -19.29
C THR A 427 -3.63 -10.36 -19.60
N LYS A 428 -2.81 -11.38 -19.39
CA LYS A 428 -3.18 -12.78 -19.35
C LYS A 428 -3.24 -13.27 -17.91
N PHE A 429 -4.31 -13.97 -17.58
CA PHE A 429 -4.52 -14.54 -16.25
C PHE A 429 -4.34 -16.06 -16.29
N SER A 430 -4.25 -16.70 -15.11
CA SER A 430 -4.26 -18.16 -14.99
C SER A 430 -5.63 -18.77 -15.34
N LEU A 431 -6.68 -17.96 -15.30
CA LEU A 431 -8.01 -18.25 -15.84
C LEU A 431 -8.10 -17.78 -17.28
N SER A 432 -8.97 -18.40 -18.09
CA SER A 432 -9.31 -17.80 -19.37
C SER A 432 -9.90 -16.40 -19.20
N CYS A 433 -9.73 -15.51 -20.19
CA CYS A 433 -10.25 -14.14 -20.11
C CYS A 433 -11.76 -14.11 -19.82
N ARG A 434 -12.53 -15.07 -20.35
CA ARG A 434 -13.96 -15.22 -20.08
C ARG A 434 -14.23 -15.56 -18.60
N GLU A 435 -13.54 -16.54 -18.07
CA GLU A 435 -13.69 -16.97 -16.65
C GLU A 435 -13.22 -15.88 -15.71
N PHE A 436 -12.11 -15.21 -16.05
CA PHE A 436 -11.59 -14.12 -15.26
C PHE A 436 -12.60 -12.98 -15.15
N VAL A 437 -13.11 -12.47 -16.28
CA VAL A 437 -14.07 -11.36 -16.28
C VAL A 437 -15.35 -11.72 -15.53
N ASN A 438 -15.84 -12.96 -15.68
CA ASN A 438 -17.03 -13.41 -14.95
C ASN A 438 -16.77 -13.42 -13.44
N LYS A 439 -15.70 -14.09 -12.99
CA LYS A 439 -15.39 -14.21 -11.54
C LYS A 439 -15.04 -12.88 -10.90
N TRP A 440 -14.28 -12.03 -11.62
CA TRP A 440 -13.97 -10.68 -11.15
C TRP A 440 -15.24 -9.86 -10.93
N SER A 441 -16.13 -9.86 -11.94
CA SER A 441 -17.40 -9.13 -11.88
C SER A 441 -18.34 -9.68 -10.81
N GLU A 442 -18.44 -11.00 -10.66
CA GLU A 442 -19.27 -11.66 -9.65
C GLU A 442 -18.76 -11.43 -8.22
N ALA A 443 -17.46 -11.19 -8.02
CA ALA A 443 -16.92 -10.77 -6.75
C ALA A 443 -17.41 -9.37 -6.33
N GLY A 444 -18.00 -8.59 -7.26
CA GLY A 444 -18.63 -7.29 -7.01
C GLY A 444 -17.66 -6.18 -6.64
N PRO A 445 -16.52 -6.01 -7.34
CA PRO A 445 -15.65 -4.86 -7.13
C PRO A 445 -16.33 -3.57 -7.60
N THR A 446 -15.72 -2.40 -7.29
CA THR A 446 -15.98 -1.20 -8.07
C THR A 446 -15.53 -1.44 -9.52
N HIS A 447 -16.09 -0.71 -10.50
CA HIS A 447 -15.66 -0.87 -11.90
C HIS A 447 -14.21 -0.43 -12.10
N HIS A 448 -13.70 0.51 -11.30
CA HIS A 448 -12.29 0.84 -11.24
C HIS A 448 -11.50 -0.13 -10.37
N MET A 449 -10.24 -0.32 -10.74
CA MET A 449 -9.24 -1.05 -9.98
C MET A 449 -7.90 -0.31 -10.02
N ALA A 450 -7.02 -0.59 -9.08
CA ALA A 450 -5.62 -0.18 -9.19
C ALA A 450 -4.77 -1.33 -9.74
N ALA A 451 -3.73 -1.00 -10.49
CA ALA A 451 -2.77 -1.95 -11.03
C ALA A 451 -1.34 -1.62 -10.57
N ALA A 452 -0.54 -2.65 -10.30
CA ALA A 452 0.87 -2.53 -9.94
C ALA A 452 1.72 -3.59 -10.63
N VAL A 453 2.97 -3.24 -10.92
CA VAL A 453 3.97 -4.18 -11.45
C VAL A 453 4.41 -5.13 -10.34
N GLY A 454 4.47 -6.42 -10.63
CA GLY A 454 4.83 -7.47 -9.68
C GLY A 454 3.63 -8.29 -9.20
N HIS A 455 3.93 -9.39 -8.49
CA HIS A 455 2.93 -10.19 -7.78
C HIS A 455 2.94 -9.81 -6.29
N HIS A 456 1.80 -9.34 -5.76
CA HIS A 456 1.68 -8.72 -4.44
C HIS A 456 0.49 -9.23 -3.61
N ILE A 457 -0.22 -10.27 -4.05
CA ILE A 457 -1.39 -10.80 -3.33
C ILE A 457 -1.02 -11.17 -1.89
N ASP A 458 0.13 -11.79 -1.65
CA ASP A 458 0.52 -12.19 -0.29
C ASP A 458 0.70 -10.99 0.65
N THR A 459 1.24 -9.88 0.15
CA THR A 459 1.35 -8.63 0.91
C THR A 459 -0.02 -7.95 1.08
N ILE A 460 -0.89 -7.98 0.05
CA ILE A 460 -2.26 -7.45 0.14
C ILE A 460 -3.09 -8.22 1.17
N LEU A 461 -2.94 -9.54 1.27
CA LEU A 461 -3.58 -10.35 2.31
C LEU A 461 -3.14 -9.94 3.72
N LYS A 462 -1.86 -9.53 3.90
CA LYS A 462 -1.37 -8.98 5.16
C LYS A 462 -2.00 -7.61 5.44
N VAL A 463 -2.14 -6.74 4.43
CA VAL A 463 -2.87 -5.46 4.54
C VAL A 463 -4.33 -5.70 4.95
N ALA A 464 -5.02 -6.63 4.28
CA ALA A 464 -6.39 -7.01 4.62
C ALA A 464 -6.49 -7.47 6.09
N LYS A 465 -5.54 -8.28 6.55
CA LYS A 465 -5.47 -8.74 7.95
C LYS A 465 -5.20 -7.59 8.92
N ILE A 466 -4.41 -6.59 8.56
CA ILE A 466 -4.17 -5.38 9.39
C ILE A 466 -5.46 -4.59 9.59
N PHE A 467 -6.25 -4.39 8.53
CA PHE A 467 -7.52 -3.66 8.60
C PHE A 467 -8.71 -4.54 9.05
N ASN A 468 -8.51 -5.83 9.25
CA ASN A 468 -9.57 -6.80 9.52
C ASN A 468 -10.67 -6.79 8.44
N ILE A 469 -10.25 -6.89 7.19
CA ILE A 469 -11.08 -6.86 5.98
C ILE A 469 -10.96 -8.18 5.24
N GLU A 470 -12.04 -8.64 4.64
CA GLU A 470 -12.02 -9.81 3.76
C GLU A 470 -11.32 -9.48 2.44
N CYS A 471 -10.70 -10.48 1.83
CA CYS A 471 -10.00 -10.36 0.55
C CYS A 471 -10.35 -11.55 -0.34
N ASP A 472 -11.07 -11.28 -1.43
CA ASP A 472 -11.39 -12.26 -2.46
C ASP A 472 -10.23 -12.36 -3.47
N VAL A 473 -9.57 -13.49 -3.51
CA VAL A 473 -8.54 -13.79 -4.50
C VAL A 473 -9.19 -14.45 -5.70
N VAL A 474 -9.33 -13.72 -6.80
CA VAL A 474 -9.98 -14.21 -8.04
C VAL A 474 -9.09 -15.21 -8.77
N CYS A 475 -7.81 -14.87 -8.90
CA CYS A 475 -6.78 -15.79 -9.44
C CYS A 475 -5.37 -15.33 -9.05
N ARG A 476 -4.44 -16.28 -9.18
CA ARG A 476 -3.00 -16.08 -9.03
C ARG A 476 -2.26 -16.56 -10.27
#